data_2d03849b229aba10f2b7a2d841b166eb
#
_entry.id   2d03849b229aba10f2b7a2d841b166eb
#
_cell.length_a   1.000
_cell.length_b   1.000
_cell.length_c   1.000
_cell.angle_alpha   90.00
_cell.angle_beta   90.00
_cell.angle_gamma   90.00
#
_symmetry.space_group_name_H-M   'P 1'
#
loop_
_entity.id
_entity.type
_entity.pdbx_description
1 polymer ?
#
loop_
_entity_poly.entity_id
_entity_poly.type
_entity_poly.pdbx_seq_one_letter_code
_entity_poly.pdbx_strand_id
1 'polypeptide(L)'
;MPSDNPINPIAAPALRDQPVKRLRHKSITIEGYSRAAVQTYWRIPEFKLGFDLGAQPWSFMGTPIWMVSHTHIDHLIALPTYVARRRMMKMEPPTIYLPELSVDPIQKLLRQVSRLDRGRLPCTLVPIKPGDQIGLSRELVVTVSATRHTVPSLGFVVWERRRKLKPEYQD
;
A
#
# COMPACT_ATOMS: atom_id res chain seq x y z
N MET A 1 -2.38 -23.08 -55.05
CA MET A 1 -1.33 -22.31 -54.38
C MET A 1 -1.99 -21.54 -53.25
N PRO A 2 -1.93 -21.95 -51.98
CA PRO A 2 -2.43 -21.11 -50.89
C PRO A 2 -1.42 -20.00 -50.69
N SER A 3 -1.89 -18.73 -50.69
CA SER A 3 -1.12 -17.53 -50.39
C SER A 3 -0.73 -17.53 -48.92
N ASP A 4 0.55 -17.72 -48.64
CA ASP A 4 1.17 -17.45 -47.33
C ASP A 4 1.06 -15.92 -47.11
N ASN A 5 0.00 -15.52 -46.46
CA ASN A 5 -0.11 -14.17 -45.92
C ASN A 5 0.60 -14.18 -44.56
N PRO A 6 1.81 -13.61 -44.42
CA PRO A 6 2.47 -13.58 -43.11
C PRO A 6 1.58 -12.76 -42.16
N ILE A 7 1.06 -13.42 -41.15
CA ILE A 7 0.40 -12.75 -40.02
C ILE A 7 1.44 -11.80 -39.44
N ASN A 8 1.28 -10.52 -39.77
CA ASN A 8 2.11 -9.47 -39.21
C ASN A 8 1.88 -9.48 -37.68
N PRO A 9 2.87 -9.83 -36.85
CA PRO A 9 2.65 -9.87 -35.42
C PRO A 9 2.29 -8.44 -34.99
N ILE A 10 1.03 -8.25 -34.59
CA ILE A 10 0.60 -6.99 -33.94
C ILE A 10 1.58 -6.81 -32.80
N ALA A 11 2.46 -5.82 -32.88
CA ALA A 11 3.39 -5.50 -31.82
C ALA A 11 2.57 -5.31 -30.55
N ALA A 12 2.71 -6.24 -29.60
CA ALA A 12 2.00 -6.14 -28.34
C ALA A 12 2.31 -4.78 -27.74
N PRO A 13 1.30 -3.96 -27.37
CA PRO A 13 1.57 -2.69 -26.73
C PRO A 13 2.48 -2.94 -25.55
N ALA A 14 3.57 -2.18 -25.47
CA ALA A 14 4.52 -2.31 -24.36
C ALA A 14 3.72 -2.33 -23.06
N LEU A 15 3.89 -3.36 -22.24
CA LEU A 15 3.26 -3.48 -20.93
C LEU A 15 3.61 -2.22 -20.15
N ARG A 16 2.68 -1.28 -20.11
CA ARG A 16 2.83 -0.07 -19.29
C ARG A 16 2.61 -0.48 -17.85
N ASP A 17 3.58 -0.19 -17.00
CA ASP A 17 3.39 -0.29 -15.55
C ASP A 17 2.19 0.59 -15.12
N GLN A 18 1.66 0.33 -13.94
CA GLN A 18 0.53 1.10 -13.43
C GLN A 18 0.90 2.58 -13.29
N PRO A 19 -0.04 3.51 -13.54
CA PRO A 19 0.26 4.93 -13.54
C PRO A 19 0.76 5.40 -12.17
N VAL A 20 1.86 6.13 -12.14
CA VAL A 20 2.39 6.74 -10.92
C VAL A 20 2.59 8.22 -11.15
N LYS A 21 1.85 9.04 -10.43
CA LYS A 21 2.10 10.46 -10.29
C LYS A 21 3.07 10.70 -9.16
N ARG A 22 3.89 11.73 -9.28
CA ARG A 22 4.89 12.10 -8.27
C ARG A 22 4.79 13.57 -7.93
N LEU A 23 4.75 13.87 -6.64
CA LEU A 23 4.86 15.21 -6.09
C LEU A 23 5.99 15.23 -5.07
N ARG A 24 6.89 16.19 -5.19
CA ARG A 24 7.96 16.41 -4.21
C ARG A 24 7.71 17.71 -3.44
N HIS A 25 7.81 17.63 -2.12
CA HIS A 25 7.80 18.80 -1.26
C HIS A 25 8.96 18.69 -0.25
N LYS A 26 9.91 19.60 -0.31
CA LYS A 26 11.16 19.56 0.51
C LYS A 26 11.87 18.21 0.36
N SER A 27 12.04 17.47 1.47
CA SER A 27 12.68 16.16 1.53
C SER A 27 11.72 14.99 1.34
N ILE A 28 10.42 15.24 1.11
CA ILE A 28 9.39 14.21 1.05
C ILE A 28 8.89 14.09 -0.38
N THR A 29 8.77 12.87 -0.86
CA THR A 29 8.15 12.52 -2.14
C THR A 29 6.86 11.76 -1.89
N ILE A 30 5.77 12.16 -2.53
CA ILE A 30 4.51 11.43 -2.56
C ILE A 30 4.37 10.83 -3.95
N GLU A 31 4.28 9.52 -4.03
CA GLU A 31 4.11 8.78 -5.28
C GLU A 31 2.84 7.95 -5.23
N GLY A 32 2.10 7.92 -6.32
CA GLY A 32 0.91 7.08 -6.41
C GLY A 32 -0.09 7.56 -7.43
N TYR A 33 -1.28 7.01 -7.33
CA TYR A 33 -2.37 7.30 -8.23
C TYR A 33 -3.70 7.03 -7.54
N SER A 34 -4.71 7.83 -7.84
CA SER A 34 -6.08 7.58 -7.43
C SER A 34 -7.04 7.90 -8.56
N ARG A 35 -7.92 6.93 -8.82
CA ARG A 35 -9.09 7.09 -9.69
C ARG A 35 -10.24 6.33 -9.03
N ALA A 36 -11.24 7.05 -8.57
CA ALA A 36 -12.38 6.50 -7.86
C ALA A 36 -12.99 5.29 -8.57
N ALA A 37 -13.37 4.28 -7.83
CA ALA A 37 -13.91 2.99 -8.28
C ALA A 37 -12.97 2.18 -9.21
N VAL A 38 -11.75 2.62 -9.43
CA VAL A 38 -10.77 1.92 -10.28
C VAL A 38 -9.58 1.43 -9.48
N GLN A 39 -8.82 2.37 -8.88
CA GLN A 39 -7.65 2.03 -8.08
C GLN A 39 -7.13 3.22 -7.29
N THR A 40 -6.70 3.00 -6.06
CA THR A 40 -6.07 3.99 -5.20
C THR A 40 -4.88 3.36 -4.49
N TYR A 41 -3.70 3.97 -4.62
CA TYR A 41 -2.47 3.58 -3.93
C TYR A 41 -1.50 4.75 -3.90
N TRP A 42 -0.91 4.98 -2.74
CA TRP A 42 0.07 6.04 -2.53
C TRP A 42 1.22 5.54 -1.66
N ARG A 43 2.40 6.13 -1.79
CA ARG A 43 3.50 5.88 -0.85
C ARG A 43 4.33 7.14 -0.61
N ILE A 44 5.04 7.11 0.49
CA ILE A 44 6.12 8.03 0.82
C ILE A 44 7.39 7.18 0.91
N PRO A 45 8.23 7.15 -0.14
CA PRO A 45 9.41 6.27 -0.20
C PRO A 45 10.37 6.47 0.97
N GLU A 46 10.61 7.71 1.37
CA GLU A 46 11.52 8.09 2.46
C GLU A 46 11.08 7.50 3.80
N PHE A 47 9.78 7.31 4.00
CA PHE A 47 9.19 6.72 5.20
C PHE A 47 8.95 5.21 5.08
N LYS A 48 9.19 4.62 3.90
CA LYS A 48 8.84 3.23 3.59
C LYS A 48 7.38 2.91 3.91
N LEU A 49 6.51 3.88 3.74
CA LEU A 49 5.10 3.87 4.12
C LEU A 49 4.21 4.02 2.90
N GLY A 50 3.22 3.15 2.78
CA GLY A 50 2.19 3.22 1.74
C GLY A 50 0.80 3.42 2.33
N PHE A 51 -0.10 3.89 1.47
CA PHE A 51 -1.52 4.10 1.77
C PHE A 51 -2.35 3.49 0.66
N ASP A 52 -3.27 2.62 1.03
CA ASP A 52 -4.15 1.86 0.17
C ASP A 52 -3.42 0.95 -0.85
N LEU A 53 -4.05 -0.15 -1.18
CA LEU A 53 -3.52 -1.21 -2.03
C LEU A 53 -4.53 -1.57 -3.14
N GLY A 54 -5.13 -0.54 -3.77
CA GLY A 54 -6.01 -0.77 -4.92
C GLY A 54 -5.26 -1.20 -6.18
N ALA A 55 -3.95 -0.93 -6.23
CA ALA A 55 -3.02 -1.50 -7.19
C ALA A 55 -1.61 -1.59 -6.59
N GLN A 56 -0.67 -2.16 -7.32
CA GLN A 56 0.67 -2.46 -6.80
C GLN A 56 1.71 -2.32 -7.91
N PRO A 57 2.11 -1.09 -8.29
CA PRO A 57 3.21 -0.88 -9.23
C PRO A 57 4.46 -1.64 -8.81
N TRP A 58 5.22 -2.13 -9.77
CA TRP A 58 6.45 -2.87 -9.46
C TRP A 58 7.41 -2.09 -8.58
N SER A 59 7.52 -0.79 -8.82
CA SER A 59 8.37 0.12 -8.03
C SER A 59 7.96 0.20 -6.54
N PHE A 60 6.71 -0.18 -6.18
CA PHE A 60 6.20 -0.11 -4.81
C PHE A 60 6.53 -1.35 -3.96
N MET A 61 7.12 -2.40 -4.55
CA MET A 61 7.40 -3.65 -3.84
C MET A 61 8.31 -3.47 -2.63
N GLY A 62 9.15 -2.43 -2.61
CA GLY A 62 10.02 -2.09 -1.48
C GLY A 62 9.31 -1.43 -0.27
N THR A 63 7.99 -1.24 -0.29
CA THR A 63 7.22 -0.59 0.78
C THR A 63 6.75 -1.63 1.80
N PRO A 64 7.35 -1.75 3.00
CA PRO A 64 7.02 -2.82 3.94
C PRO A 64 5.78 -2.55 4.79
N ILE A 65 5.37 -1.29 4.92
CA ILE A 65 4.27 -0.87 5.81
C ILE A 65 3.19 -0.19 4.97
N TRP A 66 1.95 -0.64 5.17
CA TRP A 66 0.78 -0.07 4.50
C TRP A 66 -0.31 0.28 5.49
N MET A 67 -0.97 1.41 5.26
CA MET A 67 -2.16 1.85 5.98
C MET A 67 -3.34 1.87 5.02
N VAL A 68 -4.34 1.06 5.30
CA VAL A 68 -5.56 0.97 4.48
C VAL A 68 -6.60 1.88 5.08
N SER A 69 -7.03 2.86 4.30
CA SER A 69 -8.04 3.84 4.74
C SER A 69 -9.41 3.19 4.94
N HIS A 70 -9.80 2.34 4.02
CA HIS A 70 -11.05 1.57 4.06
C HIS A 70 -11.00 0.40 3.06
N THR A 71 -12.01 -0.45 3.06
CA THR A 71 -11.97 -1.74 2.35
C THR A 71 -12.79 -1.78 1.07
N HIS A 72 -13.05 -0.66 0.41
CA HIS A 72 -13.54 -0.71 -0.95
C HIS A 72 -12.50 -1.38 -1.87
N ILE A 73 -13.00 -2.05 -2.90
CA ILE A 73 -12.17 -2.88 -3.78
C ILE A 73 -11.02 -2.09 -4.40
N ASP A 74 -11.29 -0.87 -4.85
CA ASP A 74 -10.31 0.03 -5.44
C ASP A 74 -9.24 0.56 -4.46
N HIS A 75 -9.36 0.24 -3.16
CA HIS A 75 -8.36 0.56 -2.13
C HIS A 75 -7.61 -0.66 -1.59
N LEU A 76 -8.06 -1.91 -1.91
CA LEU A 76 -7.51 -3.09 -1.23
C LEU A 76 -7.26 -4.30 -2.14
N ILE A 77 -7.88 -4.38 -3.32
CA ILE A 77 -7.91 -5.62 -4.12
C ILE A 77 -6.52 -6.15 -4.50
N ALA A 78 -5.52 -5.31 -4.55
CA ALA A 78 -4.15 -5.71 -4.88
C ALA A 78 -3.38 -6.34 -3.71
N LEU A 79 -3.91 -6.33 -2.47
CA LEU A 79 -3.24 -6.88 -1.30
C LEU A 79 -2.79 -8.33 -1.47
N PRO A 80 -3.61 -9.29 -1.94
CA PRO A 80 -3.16 -10.67 -2.10
C PRO A 80 -1.99 -10.81 -3.06
N THR A 81 -2.05 -10.13 -4.20
CA THR A 81 -1.00 -10.17 -5.22
C THR A 81 0.27 -9.46 -4.74
N TYR A 82 0.14 -8.37 -3.98
CA TYR A 82 1.26 -7.68 -3.36
C TYR A 82 2.03 -8.62 -2.42
N VAL A 83 1.31 -9.32 -1.54
CA VAL A 83 1.91 -10.26 -0.59
C VAL A 83 2.54 -11.45 -1.32
N ALA A 84 1.87 -12.01 -2.33
CA ALA A 84 2.39 -13.10 -3.14
C ALA A 84 3.71 -12.72 -3.83
N ARG A 85 3.77 -11.53 -4.43
CA ARG A 85 5.01 -11.02 -5.08
C ARG A 85 6.15 -10.85 -4.09
N ARG A 86 5.90 -10.25 -2.91
CA ARG A 86 6.93 -10.11 -1.87
C ARG A 86 7.49 -11.46 -1.45
N ARG A 87 6.61 -12.46 -1.25
CA ARG A 87 7.03 -13.84 -0.98
C ARG A 87 7.92 -14.40 -2.09
N MET A 88 7.51 -14.25 -3.36
CA MET A 88 8.28 -14.71 -4.52
C MET A 88 9.67 -14.05 -4.61
N MET A 89 9.75 -12.78 -4.24
CA MET A 89 10.99 -12.00 -4.19
C MET A 89 11.81 -12.27 -2.92
N LYS A 90 11.38 -13.19 -2.04
CA LYS A 90 12.02 -13.49 -0.74
C LYS A 90 12.17 -12.25 0.16
N MET A 91 11.24 -11.31 0.05
CA MET A 91 11.18 -10.12 0.90
C MET A 91 10.43 -10.44 2.19
N GLU A 92 10.74 -9.70 3.26
CA GLU A 92 10.03 -9.80 4.53
C GLU A 92 8.52 -9.57 4.37
N PRO A 93 7.69 -10.30 5.12
CA PRO A 93 6.24 -10.10 5.13
C PRO A 93 5.88 -8.63 5.44
N PRO A 94 4.95 -8.03 4.70
CA PRO A 94 4.55 -6.65 4.98
C PRO A 94 3.63 -6.57 6.20
N THR A 95 3.65 -5.39 6.85
CA THR A 95 2.67 -5.03 7.88
C THR A 95 1.58 -4.16 7.27
N ILE A 96 0.34 -4.58 7.47
CA ILE A 96 -0.86 -3.92 6.93
C ILE A 96 -1.74 -3.46 8.08
N TYR A 97 -1.81 -2.16 8.29
CA TYR A 97 -2.72 -1.53 9.24
C TYR A 97 -4.06 -1.29 8.54
N LEU A 98 -5.15 -1.69 9.16
CA LEU A 98 -6.48 -1.58 8.56
C LEU A 98 -7.58 -1.39 9.63
N PRO A 99 -8.75 -0.86 9.26
CA PRO A 99 -9.84 -0.69 10.21
C PRO A 99 -10.13 -1.98 10.97
N GLU A 100 -10.23 -1.91 12.29
CA GLU A 100 -10.37 -3.06 13.19
C GLU A 100 -11.44 -4.06 12.74
N LEU A 101 -12.60 -3.58 12.33
CA LEU A 101 -13.70 -4.41 11.84
C LEU A 101 -13.40 -5.15 10.54
N SER A 102 -12.36 -4.74 9.81
CA SER A 102 -11.99 -5.34 8.53
C SER A 102 -10.97 -6.46 8.64
N VAL A 103 -10.32 -6.64 9.79
CA VAL A 103 -9.24 -7.62 9.97
C VAL A 103 -9.71 -9.05 9.70
N ASP A 104 -10.78 -9.49 10.35
CA ASP A 104 -11.29 -10.86 10.19
C ASP A 104 -11.78 -11.15 8.76
N PRO A 105 -12.58 -10.29 8.10
CA PRO A 105 -12.94 -10.45 6.70
C PRO A 105 -11.73 -10.55 5.77
N ILE A 106 -10.72 -9.70 5.94
CA ILE A 106 -9.51 -9.72 5.10
C ILE A 106 -8.67 -10.96 5.37
N GLN A 107 -8.56 -11.40 6.61
CA GLN A 107 -7.87 -12.64 6.94
C GLN A 107 -8.54 -13.86 6.29
N LYS A 108 -9.88 -13.89 6.25
CA LYS A 108 -10.65 -14.93 5.56
C LYS A 108 -10.41 -14.88 4.05
N LEU A 109 -10.45 -13.70 3.45
CA LEU A 109 -10.16 -13.49 2.03
C LEU A 109 -8.75 -14.02 1.68
N LEU A 110 -7.72 -13.63 2.43
CA LEU A 110 -6.35 -14.08 2.19
C LEU A 110 -6.22 -15.61 2.30
N ARG A 111 -6.94 -16.24 3.24
CA ARG A 111 -6.97 -17.71 3.35
C ARG A 111 -7.58 -18.35 2.11
N GLN A 112 -8.68 -17.81 1.55
CA GLN A 112 -9.30 -18.36 0.35
C GLN A 112 -8.38 -18.17 -0.88
N VAL A 113 -7.81 -16.99 -1.06
CA VAL A 113 -6.85 -16.74 -2.14
C VAL A 113 -5.63 -17.66 -2.01
N SER A 114 -5.09 -17.85 -0.80
CA SER A 114 -3.99 -18.77 -0.52
C SER A 114 -4.30 -20.22 -0.94
N ARG A 115 -5.54 -20.68 -0.76
CA ARG A 115 -5.98 -22.01 -1.22
C ARG A 115 -6.01 -22.11 -2.74
N LEU A 116 -6.50 -21.07 -3.42
CA LEU A 116 -6.56 -21.01 -4.89
C LEU A 116 -5.15 -20.93 -5.50
N ASP A 117 -4.29 -20.07 -4.94
CA ASP A 117 -2.90 -19.88 -5.37
C ASP A 117 -1.98 -21.06 -4.98
N ARG A 118 -2.46 -21.99 -4.11
CA ARG A 118 -1.66 -23.07 -3.49
C ARG A 118 -0.35 -22.53 -2.86
N GLY A 119 -0.38 -21.30 -2.41
CA GLY A 119 0.76 -20.59 -1.85
C GLY A 119 0.41 -19.78 -0.62
N ARG A 120 1.36 -19.67 0.33
CA ARG A 120 1.18 -18.85 1.51
C ARG A 120 1.16 -17.35 1.14
N LEU A 121 0.35 -16.58 1.85
CA LEU A 121 0.30 -15.11 1.76
C LEU A 121 0.71 -14.51 3.10
N PRO A 122 2.01 -14.53 3.45
CA PRO A 122 2.49 -14.06 4.74
C PRO A 122 2.43 -12.53 4.82
N CYS A 123 1.63 -12.02 5.74
CA CYS A 123 1.58 -10.61 6.13
C CYS A 123 1.10 -10.47 7.56
N THR A 124 1.43 -9.36 8.20
CA THR A 124 0.91 -9.02 9.52
C THR A 124 -0.25 -8.05 9.35
N LEU A 125 -1.46 -8.46 9.72
CA LEU A 125 -2.63 -7.59 9.76
C LEU A 125 -2.75 -6.97 11.15
N VAL A 126 -2.73 -5.65 11.24
CA VAL A 126 -2.80 -4.90 12.49
C VAL A 126 -4.10 -4.10 12.53
N PRO A 127 -5.01 -4.40 13.48
CA PRO A 127 -6.21 -3.60 13.66
C PRO A 127 -5.88 -2.20 14.17
N ILE A 128 -6.55 -1.20 13.60
CA ILE A 128 -6.46 0.19 14.04
C ILE A 128 -7.84 0.85 14.07
N LYS A 129 -7.98 1.85 14.93
CA LYS A 129 -9.22 2.60 15.13
C LYS A 129 -8.96 4.09 15.35
N PRO A 130 -9.96 4.95 15.23
CA PRO A 130 -9.82 6.36 15.53
C PRO A 130 -9.28 6.61 16.94
N GLY A 131 -8.33 7.53 17.07
CA GLY A 131 -7.63 7.85 18.30
C GLY A 131 -6.32 7.12 18.50
N ASP A 132 -6.02 6.07 17.72
CA ASP A 132 -4.76 5.35 17.83
C ASP A 132 -3.58 6.21 17.38
N GLN A 133 -2.44 5.98 18.04
CA GLN A 133 -1.13 6.54 17.68
C GLN A 133 -0.16 5.40 17.43
N ILE A 134 0.37 5.32 16.22
CA ILE A 134 1.21 4.23 15.76
C ILE A 134 2.64 4.76 15.59
N GLY A 135 3.57 4.29 16.42
CA GLY A 135 4.98 4.56 16.25
C GLY A 135 5.58 3.68 15.15
N LEU A 136 5.90 4.24 14.01
CA LEU A 136 6.55 3.52 12.91
C LEU A 136 8.07 3.44 13.11
N SER A 137 8.65 4.47 13.73
CA SER A 137 10.05 4.55 14.10
C SER A 137 10.24 5.51 15.28
N ARG A 138 11.51 5.75 15.68
CA ARG A 138 11.80 6.79 16.68
C ARG A 138 11.32 8.18 16.27
N GLU A 139 11.30 8.45 14.98
CA GLU A 139 11.02 9.76 14.41
C GLU A 139 9.62 9.87 13.78
N LEU A 140 9.01 8.75 13.40
CA LEU A 140 7.73 8.75 12.71
C LEU A 140 6.60 8.19 13.57
N VAL A 141 5.54 8.98 13.67
CA VAL A 141 4.28 8.58 14.34
C VAL A 141 3.13 8.87 13.40
N VAL A 142 2.16 7.97 13.36
CA VAL A 142 0.89 8.19 12.66
C VAL A 142 -0.23 8.28 13.66
N THR A 143 -1.06 9.30 13.54
CA THR A 143 -2.33 9.40 14.26
C THR A 143 -3.48 9.03 13.34
N VAL A 144 -4.44 8.32 13.90
CA VAL A 144 -5.62 7.80 13.19
C VAL A 144 -6.85 8.57 13.58
N SER A 145 -7.63 9.01 12.59
CA SER A 145 -8.91 9.71 12.79
C SER A 145 -10.05 9.00 12.07
N ALA A 146 -11.27 9.20 12.54
CA ALA A 146 -12.45 8.75 11.80
C ALA A 146 -12.67 9.63 10.56
N THR A 147 -13.13 9.02 9.48
CA THR A 147 -13.65 9.72 8.31
C THR A 147 -15.07 9.25 8.00
N ARG A 148 -15.85 10.09 7.35
CA ARG A 148 -17.24 9.74 6.97
C ARG A 148 -17.26 9.06 5.62
N HIS A 149 -17.67 7.79 5.60
CA HIS A 149 -17.82 7.00 4.37
C HIS A 149 -18.92 5.95 4.54
N THR A 150 -19.25 5.20 3.48
CA THR A 150 -20.26 4.13 3.49
C THR A 150 -19.79 2.86 4.21
N VAL A 151 -18.48 2.71 4.37
CA VAL A 151 -17.84 1.63 5.14
C VAL A 151 -16.93 2.24 6.21
N PRO A 152 -16.52 1.50 7.25
CA PRO A 152 -15.57 1.99 8.24
C PRO A 152 -14.32 2.55 7.56
N SER A 153 -14.05 3.83 7.78
CA SER A 153 -13.00 4.58 7.08
C SER A 153 -12.17 5.43 8.02
N LEU A 154 -10.88 5.49 7.75
CA LEU A 154 -9.86 6.13 8.57
C LEU A 154 -9.07 7.17 7.78
N GLY A 155 -8.74 8.27 8.45
CA GLY A 155 -7.77 9.26 7.99
C GLY A 155 -6.46 9.14 8.76
N PHE A 156 -5.36 9.51 8.12
CA PHE A 156 -4.02 9.38 8.70
C PHE A 156 -3.27 10.71 8.66
N VAL A 157 -2.60 11.07 9.77
CA VAL A 157 -1.63 12.15 9.79
C VAL A 157 -0.30 11.58 10.23
N VAL A 158 0.73 11.81 9.40
CA VAL A 158 2.10 11.37 9.69
C VAL A 158 2.87 12.52 10.31
N TRP A 159 3.43 12.29 11.48
CA TRP A 159 4.21 13.25 12.24
C TRP A 159 5.68 12.86 12.25
N GLU A 160 6.55 13.82 11.98
CA GLU A 160 7.99 13.71 12.20
C GLU A 160 8.34 14.30 13.57
N ARG A 161 8.84 13.46 14.47
CA ARG A 161 9.36 13.89 15.77
C ARG A 161 10.77 14.43 15.61
N ARG A 162 10.97 15.71 15.86
CA ARG A 162 12.29 16.32 15.88
C ARG A 162 12.75 16.50 17.31
N ARG A 163 13.91 15.94 17.65
CA ARG A 163 14.59 16.26 18.91
C ARG A 163 15.40 17.54 18.69
N LYS A 164 15.15 18.55 19.51
CA LYS A 164 16.01 19.72 19.63
C LYS A 164 16.84 19.58 20.89
N LEU A 165 18.10 20.00 20.84
CA LEU A 165 18.87 20.23 22.05
C LEU A 165 18.12 21.26 22.91
N LYS A 166 18.12 21.04 24.22
CA LYS A 166 17.57 22.05 25.12
C LYS A 166 18.39 23.32 25.00
N PRO A 167 17.81 24.52 25.22
CA PRO A 167 18.51 25.80 25.08
C PRO A 167 19.81 25.86 25.87
N GLU A 168 19.88 25.20 27.03
CA GLU A 168 21.06 25.11 27.91
C GLU A 168 22.26 24.37 27.31
N TYR A 169 22.09 23.67 26.17
CA TYR A 169 23.15 22.94 25.45
C TYR A 169 23.36 23.50 24.02
N GLN A 170 22.81 24.67 23.74
CA GLN A 170 23.00 25.38 22.46
C GLN A 170 24.03 26.52 22.70
N ASP A 171 25.34 26.21 22.61
CA ASP A 171 26.41 27.19 22.59
C ASP A 171 26.47 27.93 21.25
#